data_3355be6f076febdaeba82b1d5ed07c1f
#
_entry.id   3355be6f076febdaeba82b1d5ed07c1f
#
_cell.length_a   1.000
_cell.length_b   1.000
_cell.length_c   1.000
_cell.angle_alpha   90.00
_cell.angle_beta   90.00
_cell.angle_gamma   90.00
#
_symmetry.space_group_name_H-M   'P 1'
#
loop_
_entity.id
_entity.type
_entity.pdbx_description
1 polymer ?
#
loop_
_entity_poly.entity_id
_entity_poly.type
_entity_poly.pdbx_seq_one_letter_code
_entity_poly.pdbx_strand_id
1 'polypeptide(L)'
;AKKAEDYLLEVKARNLKSQSINGKLIGYRYVSDGSISQYLDEQKPYKWVRGFWKKQNYTAKENMTYDKVKLKEQMEKLECVKKENQTAPEDAYVAYKDSKFEIVPETEGNTLDFNGAYQALSEAITDKKRTIDLNSSPAVYVKAAVMKDDPDLKNSLEECQNLIRTKIVYIFGEETVTLEGDEIRNWLIFDERGKLQKNEDE
;
A
#
# COMPACT_ATOMS: atom_id res chain seq x y z
N ALA A 1 10.21 33.38 -5.28
CA ALA A 1 10.76 32.34 -6.17
C ALA A 1 11.79 31.44 -5.45
N LYS A 2 12.82 31.98 -4.77
CA LYS A 2 13.87 31.18 -4.08
C LYS A 2 13.33 30.15 -3.05
N LYS A 3 12.26 30.45 -2.30
CA LYS A 3 11.69 29.52 -1.31
C LYS A 3 11.00 28.28 -1.89
N ALA A 4 10.56 28.34 -3.15
CA ALA A 4 9.93 27.21 -3.81
C ALA A 4 10.97 26.20 -4.33
N GLU A 5 12.13 26.68 -4.77
CA GLU A 5 13.23 25.84 -5.25
C GLU A 5 13.88 25.00 -4.15
N ASP A 6 13.78 25.45 -2.89
CA ASP A 6 14.29 24.76 -1.70
C ASP A 6 13.30 23.70 -1.13
N TYR A 7 12.22 23.41 -1.86
CA TYR A 7 11.28 22.37 -1.45
C TYR A 7 11.94 21.00 -1.53
N LEU A 8 11.86 20.28 -0.44
CA LEU A 8 12.33 18.90 -0.31
C LEU A 8 11.24 18.08 0.33
N LEU A 9 10.84 17.00 -0.33
CA LEU A 9 9.92 16.00 0.20
C LEU A 9 10.70 14.76 0.61
N GLU A 10 10.76 14.47 1.90
CA GLU A 10 11.30 13.24 2.44
C GLU A 10 10.26 12.13 2.28
N VAL A 11 10.66 11.02 1.65
CA VAL A 11 9.82 9.85 1.38
C VAL A 11 10.31 8.69 2.23
N LYS A 12 9.44 8.19 3.10
CA LYS A 12 9.66 7.00 3.92
C LYS A 12 8.92 5.83 3.31
N ALA A 13 9.62 4.73 3.09
CA ALA A 13 9.08 3.50 2.52
C ALA A 13 9.42 2.30 3.40
N ARG A 14 8.63 1.22 3.26
CA ARG A 14 8.78 -0.01 4.05
C ARG A 14 10.15 -0.64 3.83
N ASN A 15 10.82 -0.96 4.93
CA ASN A 15 12.12 -1.67 4.97
C ASN A 15 13.28 -0.96 4.23
N LEU A 16 13.14 0.32 3.91
CA LEU A 16 14.17 1.09 3.22
C LEU A 16 14.49 2.39 3.98
N LYS A 17 15.68 2.93 3.71
CA LYS A 17 16.06 4.25 4.23
C LYS A 17 15.24 5.33 3.56
N SER A 18 14.95 6.40 4.29
CA SER A 18 14.29 7.59 3.74
C SER A 18 15.07 8.14 2.55
N GLN A 19 14.35 8.54 1.51
CA GLN A 19 14.87 9.20 0.34
C GLN A 19 14.17 10.55 0.16
N SER A 20 14.65 11.39 -0.74
CA SER A 20 14.06 12.70 -0.94
C SER A 20 13.85 13.04 -2.39
N ILE A 21 12.74 13.72 -2.66
CA ILE A 21 12.43 14.34 -3.95
C ILE A 21 12.69 15.84 -3.81
N ASN A 22 13.60 16.35 -4.65
CA ASN A 22 13.92 17.77 -4.66
C ASN A 22 12.94 18.53 -5.56
N GLY A 23 12.32 19.58 -5.03
CA GLY A 23 11.37 20.42 -5.75
C GLY A 23 11.94 21.01 -7.05
N LYS A 24 13.22 21.34 -7.07
CA LYS A 24 13.90 21.84 -8.27
C LYS A 24 13.87 20.83 -9.43
N LEU A 25 14.02 19.52 -9.11
CA LEU A 25 14.04 18.45 -10.12
C LEU A 25 12.66 18.20 -10.72
N ILE A 26 11.58 18.47 -9.96
CA ILE A 26 10.20 18.35 -10.43
C ILE A 26 9.61 19.67 -10.93
N GLY A 27 10.42 20.72 -11.03
CA GLY A 27 9.95 22.04 -11.49
C GLY A 27 8.94 22.69 -10.53
N TYR A 28 9.06 22.42 -9.22
CA TYR A 28 8.18 22.97 -8.19
C TYR A 28 8.35 24.48 -8.11
N ARG A 29 7.30 25.24 -8.40
CA ARG A 29 7.36 26.69 -8.50
C ARG A 29 6.05 27.34 -8.11
N TYR A 30 6.14 28.58 -7.70
CA TYR A 30 4.99 29.44 -7.50
C TYR A 30 4.43 29.92 -8.86
N VAL A 31 3.12 29.83 -9.00
CA VAL A 31 2.39 30.42 -10.13
C VAL A 31 1.45 31.48 -9.56
N SER A 32 1.63 32.72 -10.00
CA SER A 32 0.72 33.80 -9.66
C SER A 32 -0.61 33.57 -10.37
N ASP A 33 -1.70 33.58 -9.63
CA ASP A 33 -3.07 33.55 -10.17
C ASP A 33 -3.53 34.93 -10.71
N GLY A 34 -2.64 35.92 -10.72
CA GLY A 34 -2.97 37.28 -11.12
C GLY A 34 -3.74 38.09 -10.06
N SER A 35 -4.12 37.49 -8.93
CA SER A 35 -4.88 38.18 -7.87
C SER A 35 -4.16 39.41 -7.32
N ILE A 36 -2.81 39.34 -7.24
CA ILE A 36 -1.99 40.48 -6.79
C ILE A 36 -2.15 41.68 -7.74
N SER A 37 -2.18 41.43 -9.05
CA SER A 37 -2.38 42.49 -10.03
C SER A 37 -3.76 43.12 -9.92
N GLN A 38 -4.81 42.32 -9.71
CA GLN A 38 -6.16 42.83 -9.44
C GLN A 38 -6.22 43.72 -8.20
N TYR A 39 -5.57 43.31 -7.10
CA TYR A 39 -5.53 44.10 -5.88
C TYR A 39 -4.76 45.42 -6.06
N LEU A 40 -3.72 45.43 -6.89
CA LEU A 40 -2.98 46.66 -7.23
C LEU A 40 -3.82 47.59 -8.09
N ASP A 41 -4.58 47.08 -9.05
CA ASP A 41 -5.46 47.84 -9.93
C ASP A 41 -6.68 48.41 -9.18
N GLU A 42 -7.16 47.72 -8.14
CA GLU A 42 -8.24 48.19 -7.27
C GLU A 42 -7.77 49.31 -6.29
N GLN A 43 -6.47 49.44 -6.04
CA GLN A 43 -5.88 50.49 -5.21
C GLN A 43 -5.82 51.81 -5.95
N LYS A 44 -6.94 52.51 -5.98
CA LYS A 44 -6.97 53.89 -6.53
C LYS A 44 -6.18 54.84 -5.61
N PRO A 45 -5.28 55.70 -6.17
CA PRO A 45 -4.37 56.55 -5.38
C PRO A 45 -5.05 57.44 -4.33
N TYR A 46 -6.30 57.87 -4.57
CA TYR A 46 -7.03 58.70 -3.61
C TYR A 46 -7.56 57.95 -2.39
N LYS A 47 -7.58 56.63 -2.42
CA LYS A 47 -7.99 55.80 -1.27
C LYS A 47 -6.85 55.53 -0.27
N TRP A 48 -5.61 55.88 -0.63
CA TRP A 48 -4.45 55.69 0.24
C TRP A 48 -4.51 56.51 1.51
N VAL A 49 -5.07 57.73 1.44
CA VAL A 49 -5.27 58.60 2.61
C VAL A 49 -6.16 57.94 3.67
N ARG A 50 -7.15 57.14 3.27
CA ARG A 50 -8.00 56.34 4.18
C ARG A 50 -7.32 55.08 4.71
N GLY A 51 -6.32 54.55 3.99
CA GLY A 51 -5.58 53.34 4.36
C GLY A 51 -4.68 53.49 5.59
N PHE A 52 -4.33 54.70 5.97
CA PHE A 52 -3.57 54.97 7.21
C PHE A 52 -4.31 54.54 8.49
N TRP A 53 -5.63 54.42 8.45
CA TRP A 53 -6.46 54.13 9.62
C TRP A 53 -7.07 52.74 9.64
N LYS A 54 -6.93 51.94 8.57
CA LYS A 54 -7.41 50.57 8.50
C LYS A 54 -6.37 49.66 7.87
N LYS A 55 -5.79 48.74 8.65
CA LYS A 55 -5.01 47.60 8.11
C LYS A 55 -5.93 46.72 7.26
N GLN A 56 -5.73 46.73 5.95
CA GLN A 56 -6.32 45.74 5.06
C GLN A 56 -5.35 44.57 4.89
N ASN A 57 -5.74 43.38 5.34
CA ASN A 57 -4.97 42.17 5.14
C ASN A 57 -5.45 41.53 3.84
N TYR A 58 -4.59 41.49 2.85
CA TYR A 58 -4.84 40.72 1.63
C TYR A 58 -4.14 39.37 1.74
N THR A 59 -4.90 38.32 1.55
CA THR A 59 -4.34 36.94 1.54
C THR A 59 -4.24 36.52 0.09
N ALA A 60 -3.04 36.54 -0.47
CA ALA A 60 -2.79 35.94 -1.77
C ALA A 60 -2.84 34.44 -1.65
N LYS A 61 -3.63 33.77 -2.51
CA LYS A 61 -3.60 32.31 -2.61
C LYS A 61 -2.27 31.92 -3.27
N GLU A 62 -1.44 31.22 -2.51
CA GLU A 62 -0.20 30.67 -3.04
C GLU A 62 -0.51 29.40 -3.84
N ASN A 63 -0.58 29.52 -5.14
CA ASN A 63 -0.73 28.39 -6.05
C ASN A 63 0.66 27.84 -6.39
N MET A 64 0.98 26.68 -5.86
CA MET A 64 2.19 25.97 -6.23
C MET A 64 1.86 24.99 -7.36
N THR A 65 2.77 24.85 -8.29
CA THR A 65 2.67 23.86 -9.38
C THR A 65 3.97 23.10 -9.53
N TYR A 66 3.89 21.94 -10.15
CA TYR A 66 5.03 21.10 -10.49
C TYR A 66 4.77 20.36 -11.80
N ASP A 67 5.80 19.82 -12.39
CA ASP A 67 5.75 19.03 -13.61
C ASP A 67 5.48 17.56 -13.27
N LYS A 68 4.32 17.07 -13.72
CA LYS A 68 3.87 15.70 -13.46
C LYS A 68 4.77 14.64 -14.12
N VAL A 69 5.35 14.95 -15.29
CA VAL A 69 6.25 14.03 -15.99
C VAL A 69 7.56 13.91 -15.22
N LYS A 70 8.13 15.04 -14.81
CA LYS A 70 9.35 15.05 -13.99
C LYS A 70 9.15 14.39 -12.63
N LEU A 71 7.96 14.52 -12.04
CA LEU A 71 7.66 13.79 -10.79
C LEU A 71 7.73 12.27 -10.99
N LYS A 72 7.14 11.75 -12.09
CA LYS A 72 7.24 10.32 -12.42
C LYS A 72 8.68 9.87 -12.64
N GLU A 73 9.48 10.64 -13.39
CA GLU A 73 10.90 10.37 -13.60
C GLU A 73 11.73 10.36 -12.31
N GLN A 74 11.40 11.24 -11.34
CA GLN A 74 12.08 11.25 -10.04
C GLN A 74 11.61 10.08 -9.16
N MET A 75 10.33 9.72 -9.25
CA MET A 75 9.77 8.58 -8.54
C MET A 75 10.41 7.26 -9.00
N GLU A 76 10.63 7.07 -10.31
CA GLU A 76 11.29 5.88 -10.88
C GLU A 76 12.73 5.69 -10.35
N LYS A 77 13.37 6.76 -9.89
CA LYS A 77 14.72 6.72 -9.30
C LYS A 77 14.75 6.33 -7.82
N LEU A 78 13.59 6.32 -7.17
CA LEU A 78 13.50 5.93 -5.76
C LEU A 78 13.81 4.44 -5.60
N GLU A 79 14.60 4.10 -4.57
CA GLU A 79 14.96 2.71 -4.29
C GLU A 79 13.73 1.83 -4.02
N CYS A 80 12.66 2.39 -3.46
CA CYS A 80 11.44 1.66 -3.19
C CYS A 80 10.66 1.26 -4.46
N VAL A 81 10.93 1.90 -5.60
CA VAL A 81 10.30 1.58 -6.89
C VAL A 81 11.08 0.53 -7.66
N LYS A 82 12.37 0.36 -7.36
CA LYS A 82 13.22 -0.62 -8.04
C LYS A 82 12.82 -2.04 -7.67
N LYS A 83 12.57 -2.87 -8.69
CA LYS A 83 12.14 -4.26 -8.51
C LYS A 83 13.09 -5.10 -7.66
N GLU A 84 14.39 -4.82 -7.73
CA GLU A 84 15.43 -5.51 -6.95
C GLU A 84 15.31 -5.32 -5.43
N ASN A 85 14.63 -4.26 -5.01
CA ASN A 85 14.39 -3.92 -3.60
C ASN A 85 12.98 -4.29 -3.14
N GLN A 86 12.18 -4.90 -4.02
CA GLN A 86 10.79 -5.26 -3.74
C GLN A 86 10.66 -6.74 -3.44
N THR A 87 9.85 -7.05 -2.43
CA THR A 87 9.42 -8.39 -2.07
C THR A 87 7.91 -8.45 -2.24
N ALA A 88 7.43 -9.44 -3.00
CA ALA A 88 6.00 -9.64 -3.17
C ALA A 88 5.35 -10.06 -1.83
N PRO A 89 4.08 -9.71 -1.59
CA PRO A 89 3.32 -10.29 -0.51
C PRO A 89 3.08 -11.79 -0.78
N GLU A 90 2.96 -12.58 0.27
CA GLU A 90 2.58 -13.98 0.17
C GLU A 90 1.18 -14.16 0.75
N ASP A 91 0.38 -14.99 0.11
CA ASP A 91 -0.99 -15.27 0.54
C ASP A 91 -1.01 -16.14 1.80
N ALA A 92 -2.07 -16.00 2.61
CA ALA A 92 -2.36 -16.92 3.69
C ALA A 92 -2.76 -18.28 3.12
N TYR A 93 -2.36 -19.37 3.79
CA TYR A 93 -2.66 -20.74 3.37
C TYR A 93 -2.85 -21.68 4.56
N VAL A 94 -3.48 -22.83 4.32
CA VAL A 94 -3.62 -23.89 5.31
C VAL A 94 -2.38 -24.78 5.28
N ALA A 95 -1.74 -24.97 6.42
CA ALA A 95 -0.60 -25.85 6.60
C ALA A 95 -0.85 -26.90 7.67
N TYR A 96 -0.24 -28.07 7.50
CA TYR A 96 -0.21 -29.12 8.52
C TYR A 96 1.08 -29.02 9.33
N LYS A 97 0.94 -28.75 10.61
CA LYS A 97 2.05 -28.60 11.53
C LYS A 97 1.69 -29.14 12.91
N ASP A 98 2.62 -29.83 13.54
CA ASP A 98 2.43 -30.41 14.89
C ASP A 98 1.14 -31.24 15.02
N SER A 99 0.89 -32.12 14.03
CA SER A 99 -0.26 -33.02 13.94
C SER A 99 -1.63 -32.32 13.89
N LYS A 100 -1.68 -31.09 13.39
CA LYS A 100 -2.91 -30.31 13.18
C LYS A 100 -2.81 -29.41 11.95
N PHE A 101 -3.96 -29.06 11.39
CA PHE A 101 -4.04 -28.02 10.38
C PHE A 101 -4.19 -26.65 11.06
N GLU A 102 -3.44 -25.68 10.54
CA GLU A 102 -3.52 -24.28 10.97
C GLU A 102 -3.38 -23.34 9.78
N ILE A 103 -3.91 -22.12 9.91
CA ILE A 103 -3.70 -21.07 8.91
C ILE A 103 -2.35 -20.44 9.18
N VAL A 104 -1.47 -20.48 8.16
CA VAL A 104 -0.28 -19.62 8.09
C VAL A 104 -0.74 -18.27 7.56
N PRO A 105 -0.59 -17.19 8.34
CA PRO A 105 -1.05 -15.89 7.90
C PRO A 105 -0.25 -15.36 6.70
N GLU A 106 -0.88 -14.47 5.95
CA GLU A 106 -0.24 -13.73 4.87
C GLU A 106 0.97 -12.93 5.36
N THR A 107 1.94 -12.76 4.47
CA THR A 107 3.07 -11.85 4.71
C THR A 107 2.90 -10.57 3.91
N GLU A 108 3.17 -9.44 4.56
CA GLU A 108 3.16 -8.16 3.89
C GLU A 108 4.47 -7.95 3.13
N GLY A 109 4.38 -7.86 1.80
CA GLY A 109 5.50 -7.44 0.98
C GLY A 109 5.76 -5.92 1.06
N ASN A 110 6.73 -5.48 0.25
CA ASN A 110 7.00 -4.06 0.03
C ASN A 110 6.88 -3.67 -1.46
N THR A 111 6.24 -4.50 -2.26
CA THR A 111 5.95 -4.18 -3.67
C THR A 111 5.00 -2.99 -3.73
N LEU A 112 5.43 -1.93 -4.41
CA LEU A 112 4.64 -0.71 -4.58
C LEU A 112 3.65 -0.84 -5.73
N ASP A 113 2.41 -0.40 -5.50
CA ASP A 113 1.55 0.05 -6.58
C ASP A 113 2.01 1.42 -7.05
N PHE A 114 2.51 1.48 -8.28
CA PHE A 114 3.09 2.70 -8.84
C PHE A 114 2.09 3.86 -8.88
N ASN A 115 0.83 3.58 -9.23
CA ASN A 115 -0.20 4.60 -9.32
C ASN A 115 -0.61 5.11 -7.94
N GLY A 116 -0.79 4.20 -6.98
CA GLY A 116 -1.09 4.56 -5.59
C GLY A 116 0.02 5.39 -4.95
N ALA A 117 1.28 5.00 -5.17
CA ALA A 117 2.44 5.76 -4.70
C ALA A 117 2.54 7.14 -5.37
N TYR A 118 2.29 7.22 -6.68
CA TYR A 118 2.26 8.49 -7.41
C TYR A 118 1.18 9.43 -6.88
N GLN A 119 -0.02 8.93 -6.63
CA GLN A 119 -1.11 9.73 -6.04
C GLN A 119 -0.73 10.26 -4.67
N ALA A 120 -0.21 9.40 -3.78
CA ALA A 120 0.20 9.80 -2.44
C ALA A 120 1.30 10.88 -2.46
N LEU A 121 2.31 10.74 -3.34
CA LEU A 121 3.36 11.75 -3.53
C LEU A 121 2.80 13.05 -4.10
N SER A 122 1.90 12.96 -5.09
CA SER A 122 1.25 14.10 -5.72
C SER A 122 0.44 14.93 -4.72
N GLU A 123 -0.33 14.26 -3.86
CA GLU A 123 -1.08 14.89 -2.78
C GLU A 123 -0.17 15.55 -1.75
N ALA A 124 0.89 14.84 -1.32
CA ALA A 124 1.85 15.39 -0.37
C ALA A 124 2.54 16.66 -0.89
N ILE A 125 2.89 16.69 -2.19
CA ILE A 125 3.49 17.87 -2.83
C ILE A 125 2.48 19.02 -2.92
N THR A 126 1.23 18.72 -3.29
CA THR A 126 0.15 19.70 -3.38
C THR A 126 -0.15 20.32 -2.02
N ASP A 127 -0.16 19.50 -0.98
CA ASP A 127 -0.34 19.90 0.42
C ASP A 127 0.89 20.56 1.03
N LYS A 128 1.97 20.70 0.26
CA LYS A 128 3.24 21.31 0.72
C LYS A 128 3.88 20.54 1.91
N LYS A 129 3.61 19.23 2.04
CA LYS A 129 4.19 18.40 3.08
C LYS A 129 5.71 18.28 2.87
N ARG A 130 6.45 18.18 3.95
CA ARG A 130 7.91 18.01 3.92
C ARG A 130 8.32 16.55 4.09
N THR A 131 7.42 15.71 4.56
CA THR A 131 7.63 14.29 4.80
C THR A 131 6.36 13.54 4.43
N ILE A 132 6.51 12.41 3.79
CA ILE A 132 5.45 11.43 3.56
C ILE A 132 5.93 10.06 4.02
N ASP A 133 5.07 9.35 4.74
CA ASP A 133 5.25 7.94 5.05
C ASP A 133 4.29 7.11 4.19
N LEU A 134 4.85 6.41 3.22
CA LEU A 134 4.09 5.56 2.30
C LEU A 134 3.40 4.40 3.02
N ASN A 135 3.90 3.99 4.20
CA ASN A 135 3.25 2.94 4.99
C ASN A 135 1.88 3.35 5.52
N SER A 136 1.65 4.63 5.71
CA SER A 136 0.36 5.16 6.20
C SER A 136 -0.71 5.28 5.11
N SER A 137 -0.37 5.00 3.85
CA SER A 137 -1.28 5.11 2.70
C SER A 137 -1.73 3.72 2.23
N PRO A 138 -2.99 3.32 2.43
CA PRO A 138 -3.44 1.93 2.25
C PRO A 138 -3.40 1.42 0.81
N ALA A 139 -3.33 2.33 -0.20
CA ALA A 139 -3.31 1.98 -1.62
C ALA A 139 -1.91 1.98 -2.24
N VAL A 140 -0.86 2.14 -1.43
CA VAL A 140 0.51 2.29 -1.94
C VAL A 140 1.22 0.96 -2.13
N TYR A 141 0.87 -0.06 -1.34
CA TYR A 141 1.48 -1.38 -1.43
C TYR A 141 0.51 -2.41 -1.97
N VAL A 142 1.03 -3.32 -2.78
CA VAL A 142 0.31 -4.52 -3.20
C VAL A 142 0.04 -5.37 -1.97
N LYS A 143 -1.21 -5.82 -1.82
CA LYS A 143 -1.63 -6.69 -0.72
C LYS A 143 -1.67 -8.14 -1.18
N ALA A 144 -1.55 -9.06 -0.25
CA ALA A 144 -1.85 -10.46 -0.48
C ALA A 144 -3.29 -10.63 -1.00
N ALA A 145 -3.50 -11.57 -1.90
CA ALA A 145 -4.83 -11.84 -2.46
C ALA A 145 -5.70 -12.62 -1.47
N VAL A 146 -5.10 -13.49 -0.67
CA VAL A 146 -5.78 -14.27 0.38
C VAL A 146 -5.25 -13.85 1.74
N MET A 147 -6.16 -13.41 2.61
CA MET A 147 -5.87 -13.00 3.97
C MET A 147 -6.24 -14.10 4.95
N LYS A 148 -5.62 -14.14 6.13
CA LYS A 148 -5.94 -15.13 7.20
C LYS A 148 -7.41 -15.16 7.60
N ASP A 149 -8.13 -14.05 7.36
CA ASP A 149 -9.53 -13.91 7.69
C ASP A 149 -10.47 -14.29 6.55
N ASP A 150 -9.93 -14.76 5.42
CA ASP A 150 -10.69 -15.17 4.26
C ASP A 150 -11.66 -16.33 4.65
N PRO A 151 -12.96 -16.20 4.31
CA PRO A 151 -13.97 -17.22 4.66
C PRO A 151 -13.70 -18.58 4.01
N ASP A 152 -13.23 -18.61 2.75
CA ASP A 152 -12.94 -19.84 2.03
C ASP A 152 -11.76 -20.57 2.66
N LEU A 153 -10.75 -19.84 3.11
CA LEU A 153 -9.60 -20.40 3.80
C LEU A 153 -10.01 -20.99 5.16
N LYS A 154 -10.88 -20.32 5.90
CA LYS A 154 -11.44 -20.83 7.16
C LYS A 154 -12.27 -22.10 6.97
N ASN A 155 -13.11 -22.11 5.94
CA ASN A 155 -13.88 -23.30 5.58
C ASN A 155 -12.95 -24.47 5.21
N SER A 156 -11.91 -24.23 4.41
CA SER A 156 -10.91 -25.25 4.08
C SER A 156 -10.18 -25.78 5.31
N LEU A 157 -9.84 -24.92 6.27
CA LEU A 157 -9.25 -25.35 7.54
C LEU A 157 -10.19 -26.26 8.31
N GLU A 158 -11.47 -25.89 8.45
CA GLU A 158 -12.47 -26.69 9.16
C GLU A 158 -12.68 -28.05 8.47
N GLU A 159 -12.78 -28.08 7.15
CA GLU A 159 -12.88 -29.35 6.38
C GLU A 159 -11.66 -30.25 6.64
N CYS A 160 -10.44 -29.70 6.55
CA CYS A 160 -9.22 -30.47 6.82
C CYS A 160 -9.16 -31.01 8.25
N GLN A 161 -9.54 -30.18 9.23
CA GLN A 161 -9.58 -30.63 10.64
C GLN A 161 -10.62 -31.71 10.87
N ASN A 162 -11.75 -31.66 10.20
CA ASN A 162 -12.78 -32.69 10.31
C ASN A 162 -12.32 -34.00 9.67
N LEU A 163 -11.65 -33.95 8.51
CA LEU A 163 -11.12 -35.12 7.83
C LEU A 163 -10.09 -35.88 8.67
N ILE A 164 -9.10 -35.19 9.28
CA ILE A 164 -8.10 -35.86 10.10
C ILE A 164 -8.63 -36.39 11.45
N ARG A 165 -9.80 -35.90 11.90
CA ARG A 165 -10.48 -36.45 13.07
C ARG A 165 -11.26 -37.72 12.75
N THR A 166 -11.48 -38.00 11.47
CA THR A 166 -12.18 -39.20 11.01
C THR A 166 -11.30 -40.42 11.28
N LYS A 167 -11.94 -41.48 11.74
CA LYS A 167 -11.31 -42.79 11.96
C LYS A 167 -11.96 -43.78 11.05
N ILE A 168 -11.17 -44.42 10.17
CA ILE A 168 -11.62 -45.47 9.28
C ILE A 168 -11.09 -46.78 9.81
N VAL A 169 -11.98 -47.72 10.08
CA VAL A 169 -11.63 -49.04 10.60
C VAL A 169 -11.98 -50.10 9.56
N TYR A 170 -10.96 -50.78 9.07
CA TYR A 170 -11.12 -51.93 8.20
C TYR A 170 -11.01 -53.21 9.03
N ILE A 171 -11.97 -54.13 8.86
CA ILE A 171 -12.00 -55.41 9.53
C ILE A 171 -11.81 -56.53 8.51
N PHE A 172 -10.72 -57.27 8.62
CA PHE A 172 -10.36 -58.38 7.75
C PHE A 172 -10.36 -59.69 8.56
N GLY A 173 -11.55 -60.31 8.74
CA GLY A 173 -11.68 -61.45 9.61
C GLY A 173 -11.44 -61.09 11.09
N GLU A 174 -10.36 -61.57 11.68
CA GLU A 174 -9.97 -61.30 13.07
C GLU A 174 -8.98 -60.09 13.15
N GLU A 175 -8.48 -59.61 12.00
CA GLU A 175 -7.54 -58.48 11.93
C GLU A 175 -8.29 -57.15 11.72
N THR A 176 -7.79 -56.12 12.39
CA THR A 176 -8.33 -54.75 12.27
C THR A 176 -7.23 -53.78 11.90
N VAL A 177 -7.44 -53.02 10.83
CA VAL A 177 -6.58 -51.94 10.42
C VAL A 177 -7.32 -50.62 10.64
N THR A 178 -6.67 -49.67 11.31
CA THR A 178 -7.23 -48.36 11.59
C THR A 178 -6.43 -47.32 10.83
N LEU A 179 -7.13 -46.48 10.09
CA LEU A 179 -6.57 -45.29 9.42
C LEU A 179 -7.09 -44.05 10.13
N GLU A 180 -6.20 -43.21 10.61
CA GLU A 180 -6.54 -41.98 11.33
C GLU A 180 -5.40 -40.96 11.22
N GLY A 181 -5.72 -39.69 11.45
CA GLY A 181 -4.73 -38.61 11.59
C GLY A 181 -3.79 -38.48 10.40
N ASP A 182 -2.53 -38.84 10.59
CA ASP A 182 -1.45 -38.64 9.60
C ASP A 182 -1.63 -39.50 8.34
N GLU A 183 -2.21 -40.70 8.42
CA GLU A 183 -2.49 -41.51 7.24
C GLU A 183 -3.53 -40.82 6.35
N ILE A 184 -4.61 -40.29 6.93
CA ILE A 184 -5.64 -39.56 6.21
C ILE A 184 -5.05 -38.27 5.63
N ARG A 185 -4.22 -37.57 6.41
CA ARG A 185 -3.56 -36.35 5.95
C ARG A 185 -2.77 -36.57 4.66
N ASN A 186 -2.09 -37.69 4.49
CA ASN A 186 -1.27 -37.97 3.31
C ASN A 186 -2.11 -38.18 2.03
N TRP A 187 -3.41 -38.31 2.13
CA TRP A 187 -4.34 -38.42 1.00
C TRP A 187 -4.92 -37.05 0.59
N LEU A 188 -4.77 -36.05 1.45
CA LEU A 188 -5.30 -34.71 1.15
C LEU A 188 -4.37 -33.96 0.17
N ILE A 189 -4.93 -33.52 -0.92
CA ILE A 189 -4.24 -32.74 -1.96
C ILE A 189 -4.71 -31.28 -1.87
N PHE A 190 -3.76 -30.37 -1.95
CA PHE A 190 -4.02 -28.94 -1.89
C PHE A 190 -3.61 -28.29 -3.19
N ASP A 191 -4.34 -27.26 -3.60
CA ASP A 191 -3.96 -26.40 -4.71
C ASP A 191 -2.83 -25.43 -4.29
N GLU A 192 -2.35 -24.62 -5.25
CA GLU A 192 -1.30 -23.63 -5.02
C GLU A 192 -1.69 -22.53 -4.00
N ARG A 193 -2.98 -22.41 -3.68
CA ARG A 193 -3.53 -21.48 -2.71
C ARG A 193 -3.80 -22.10 -1.34
N GLY A 194 -3.41 -23.37 -1.16
CA GLY A 194 -3.64 -24.10 0.08
C GLY A 194 -5.10 -24.51 0.31
N LYS A 195 -5.93 -24.53 -0.74
CA LYS A 195 -7.31 -25.00 -0.69
C LYS A 195 -7.35 -26.49 -0.99
N LEU A 196 -8.15 -27.24 -0.19
CA LEU A 196 -8.34 -28.67 -0.39
C LEU A 196 -8.96 -28.93 -1.78
N GLN A 197 -8.28 -29.76 -2.60
CA GLN A 197 -8.81 -30.22 -3.87
C GLN A 197 -9.80 -31.35 -3.62
N LYS A 198 -10.99 -31.25 -4.23
CA LYS A 198 -12.00 -32.31 -4.23
C LYS A 198 -12.01 -32.91 -5.63
N ASN A 199 -11.96 -34.24 -5.73
CA ASN A 199 -12.25 -34.94 -6.97
C ASN A 199 -13.75 -34.76 -7.25
N GLU A 200 -14.10 -34.16 -8.39
CA GLU A 200 -15.50 -33.99 -8.82
C GLU A 200 -16.11 -35.27 -9.40
N ASP A 201 -15.36 -36.38 -9.41
CA ASP A 201 -15.75 -37.64 -10.11
C ASP A 201 -16.32 -38.71 -9.16
N GLU A 202 -16.91 -38.34 -8.01
CA GLU A 202 -17.72 -39.28 -7.19
C GLU A 202 -19.06 -38.66 -6.79
#